data_f075c33f16aad51afa7efc3c81c0a020
#
_entry.id   f075c33f16aad51afa7efc3c81c0a020
#
_cell.length_a   1.000
_cell.length_b   1.000
_cell.length_c   1.000
_cell.angle_alpha   90.00
_cell.angle_beta   90.00
_cell.angle_gamma   90.00
#
_symmetry.space_group_name_H-M   'P 1'
#
loop_
_entity.id
_entity.type
_entity.pdbx_description
1 polymer ?
#
loop_
_entity_poly.entity_id
_entity_poly.type
_entity_poly.pdbx_seq_one_letter_code
_entity_poly.pdbx_strand_id
1 'polypeptide(L)'
;MLLIRPLQENDLEALYAMAQSAGKGLTTLPADRDLLRRKIHHARDTFDQRCAPEAGLYLFALEDTELEQCVGISGIQARVGLDEVFYNYRLSVTVNASRELGVHVRTPTLHLSNDMTDTSEICSLLLSDSHRGGGNGLLLSRCRFMFLDHFRKHFSEKVFAEMRGVSDKDGRSPLWDALGRQFFDMDFTQADTLSGLGNKSFIAELMPKFPIYLPMLPDEARAVIGRVHDNTAPALKMLQAEGFNFNGMVDIFDGGPVVEAFVHNIRTVRESTDRIVMIRSGKSNASAAQPADSPTDSPKGQEVMVCNGSFQNFRVTTVPADCVNIDTISLSEPVARALEVEAGDRVRLAPLKDAGTNPTKANRDNNHVGRSSRA
;
A
#
# COMPACT_ATOMS: atom_id res chain seq x y z
N MET A 1 -9.96 -15.87 -14.05
CA MET A 1 -9.62 -15.88 -12.60
C MET A 1 -8.53 -14.83 -12.34
N LEU A 2 -8.55 -14.16 -11.17
CA LEU A 2 -7.50 -13.21 -10.81
C LEU A 2 -6.40 -13.89 -9.98
N LEU A 3 -5.16 -13.69 -10.37
CA LEU A 3 -3.98 -14.31 -9.76
C LEU A 3 -2.91 -13.24 -9.49
N ILE A 4 -2.40 -13.18 -8.27
CA ILE A 4 -1.19 -12.42 -7.94
C ILE A 4 0.02 -13.31 -8.21
N ARG A 5 1.03 -12.74 -8.85
CA ARG A 5 2.35 -13.35 -9.10
C ARG A 5 3.45 -12.30 -9.13
N PRO A 6 4.73 -12.68 -9.05
CA PRO A 6 5.82 -11.75 -9.34
C PRO A 6 5.69 -11.15 -10.74
N LEU A 7 6.03 -9.86 -10.86
CA LEU A 7 6.02 -9.14 -12.12
C LEU A 7 7.09 -9.72 -13.07
N GLN A 8 6.76 -9.82 -14.36
CA GLN A 8 7.60 -10.43 -15.39
C GLN A 8 7.89 -9.46 -16.55
N GLU A 9 8.88 -9.76 -17.38
CA GLU A 9 9.28 -8.92 -18.52
C GLU A 9 8.15 -8.71 -19.54
N ASN A 10 7.32 -9.72 -19.76
CA ASN A 10 6.17 -9.65 -20.67
C ASN A 10 5.04 -8.73 -20.15
N ASP A 11 5.08 -8.31 -18.88
CA ASP A 11 4.11 -7.36 -18.33
C ASP A 11 4.44 -5.89 -18.67
N LEU A 12 5.61 -5.62 -19.27
CA LEU A 12 6.12 -4.26 -19.50
C LEU A 12 5.12 -3.36 -20.24
N GLU A 13 4.52 -3.84 -21.31
CA GLU A 13 3.60 -3.02 -22.11
C GLU A 13 2.28 -2.75 -21.37
N ALA A 14 1.76 -3.73 -20.64
CA ALA A 14 0.59 -3.54 -19.79
C ALA A 14 0.88 -2.54 -18.65
N LEU A 15 2.05 -2.65 -18.03
CA LEU A 15 2.51 -1.73 -16.99
C LEU A 15 2.68 -0.31 -17.54
N TYR A 16 3.29 -0.16 -18.71
CA TYR A 16 3.46 1.14 -19.36
C TYR A 16 2.10 1.81 -19.68
N ALA A 17 1.17 1.05 -20.22
CA ALA A 17 -0.19 1.55 -20.51
C ALA A 17 -0.91 2.00 -19.23
N MET A 18 -0.82 1.22 -18.15
CA MET A 18 -1.38 1.59 -16.84
C MET A 18 -0.71 2.85 -16.27
N ALA A 19 0.62 2.97 -16.37
CA ALA A 19 1.36 4.14 -15.91
C ALA A 19 0.94 5.42 -16.66
N GLN A 20 0.73 5.32 -17.98
CA GLN A 20 0.23 6.44 -18.78
C GLN A 20 -1.18 6.87 -18.36
N SER A 21 -2.08 5.92 -18.08
CA SER A 21 -3.46 6.21 -17.68
C SER A 21 -3.56 6.79 -16.27
N ALA A 22 -2.63 6.44 -15.37
CA ALA A 22 -2.59 6.95 -14.01
C ALA A 22 -2.26 8.45 -13.94
N GLY A 23 -1.66 9.01 -14.99
CA GLY A 23 -1.32 10.42 -15.07
C GLY A 23 -0.17 10.84 -14.15
N LYS A 24 -0.09 12.14 -13.87
CA LYS A 24 0.94 12.73 -13.00
C LYS A 24 0.72 12.31 -11.53
N GLY A 25 1.81 12.06 -10.79
CA GLY A 25 1.80 11.77 -9.35
C GLY A 25 1.89 10.28 -8.96
N LEU A 26 2.12 9.37 -9.92
CA LEU A 26 2.56 8.00 -9.64
C LEU A 26 4.08 7.89 -9.86
N THR A 27 4.85 8.51 -9.00
CA THR A 27 6.31 8.65 -9.12
C THR A 27 7.06 7.33 -9.04
N THR A 28 6.50 6.37 -8.31
CA THR A 28 7.09 5.03 -8.20
C THR A 28 7.01 4.23 -9.51
N LEU A 29 6.14 4.61 -10.44
CA LEU A 29 5.95 3.97 -11.75
C LEU A 29 5.79 5.02 -12.86
N PRO A 30 6.86 5.75 -13.22
CA PRO A 30 6.80 6.74 -14.30
C PRO A 30 6.50 6.06 -15.64
N ALA A 31 5.79 6.77 -16.52
CA ALA A 31 5.46 6.28 -17.87
C ALA A 31 6.70 6.35 -18.81
N ASP A 32 7.75 5.63 -18.45
CA ASP A 32 9.02 5.48 -19.17
C ASP A 32 9.37 3.99 -19.25
N ARG A 33 9.44 3.45 -20.49
CA ARG A 33 9.67 2.01 -20.71
C ARG A 33 11.01 1.54 -20.18
N ASP A 34 12.06 2.34 -20.30
CA ASP A 34 13.40 1.93 -19.87
C ASP A 34 13.51 1.91 -18.34
N LEU A 35 12.87 2.87 -17.67
CA LEU A 35 12.75 2.87 -16.22
C LEU A 35 11.92 1.70 -15.71
N LEU A 36 10.76 1.46 -16.32
CA LEU A 36 9.91 0.33 -15.95
C LEU A 36 10.61 -1.01 -16.17
N ARG A 37 11.34 -1.17 -17.30
CA ARG A 37 12.14 -2.36 -17.56
C ARG A 37 13.22 -2.57 -16.50
N ARG A 38 13.95 -1.52 -16.11
CA ARG A 38 14.93 -1.61 -15.02
C ARG A 38 14.30 -2.05 -13.69
N LYS A 39 13.12 -1.50 -13.37
CA LYS A 39 12.38 -1.92 -12.16
C LYS A 39 11.92 -3.37 -12.23
N ILE A 40 11.45 -3.86 -13.38
CA ILE A 40 11.10 -5.27 -13.59
C ILE A 40 12.33 -6.15 -13.40
N HIS A 41 13.46 -5.80 -13.99
CA HIS A 41 14.71 -6.56 -13.83
C HIS A 41 15.17 -6.60 -12.37
N HIS A 42 15.15 -5.44 -11.68
CA HIS A 42 15.49 -5.38 -10.27
C HIS A 42 14.55 -6.25 -9.42
N ALA A 43 13.24 -6.21 -9.67
CA ALA A 43 12.28 -7.06 -8.98
C ALA A 43 12.53 -8.55 -9.23
N ARG A 44 12.85 -8.94 -10.45
CA ARG A 44 13.24 -10.33 -10.78
C ARG A 44 14.50 -10.76 -10.05
N ASP A 45 15.56 -9.91 -10.07
CA ASP A 45 16.80 -10.19 -9.35
C ASP A 45 16.55 -10.31 -7.83
N THR A 46 15.58 -9.56 -7.30
CA THR A 46 15.15 -9.67 -5.90
C THR A 46 14.50 -11.02 -5.61
N PHE A 47 13.52 -11.45 -6.41
CA PHE A 47 12.87 -12.76 -6.24
C PHE A 47 13.85 -13.92 -6.48
N ASP A 48 14.80 -13.76 -7.40
CA ASP A 48 15.87 -14.73 -7.66
C ASP A 48 17.01 -14.68 -6.62
N GLN A 49 16.91 -13.79 -5.61
CA GLN A 49 17.91 -13.59 -4.55
C GLN A 49 19.31 -13.23 -5.09
N ARG A 50 19.36 -12.45 -6.17
CA ARG A 50 20.61 -11.98 -6.79
C ARG A 50 21.06 -10.61 -6.28
N CYS A 51 20.26 -9.94 -5.47
CA CYS A 51 20.60 -8.68 -4.80
C CYS A 51 20.59 -8.85 -3.27
N ALA A 52 21.20 -7.90 -2.57
CA ALA A 52 21.14 -7.85 -1.11
C ALA A 52 19.67 -7.73 -0.65
N PRO A 53 19.26 -8.46 0.40
CA PRO A 53 17.86 -8.42 0.87
C PRO A 53 17.35 -7.01 1.16
N GLU A 54 18.21 -6.14 1.68
CA GLU A 54 17.90 -4.75 2.05
C GLU A 54 17.59 -3.87 0.82
N ALA A 55 18.22 -4.17 -0.32
CA ALA A 55 18.03 -3.46 -1.58
C ALA A 55 16.82 -3.99 -2.37
N GLY A 56 16.13 -5.03 -1.86
CA GLY A 56 15.08 -5.73 -2.58
C GLY A 56 13.89 -4.87 -2.96
N LEU A 57 13.45 -4.98 -4.21
CA LEU A 57 12.20 -4.43 -4.74
C LEU A 57 11.29 -5.58 -5.16
N TYR A 58 10.20 -5.80 -4.46
CA TYR A 58 9.22 -6.84 -4.75
C TYR A 58 8.04 -6.23 -5.50
N LEU A 59 7.88 -6.57 -6.77
CA LEU A 59 6.74 -6.12 -7.59
C LEU A 59 5.84 -7.32 -7.93
N PHE A 60 4.57 -7.16 -7.65
CA PHE A 60 3.53 -8.16 -7.88
C PHE A 60 2.58 -7.69 -8.97
N ALA A 61 2.32 -8.54 -9.95
CA ALA A 61 1.28 -8.37 -10.95
C ALA A 61 -0.03 -9.00 -10.47
N LEU A 62 -1.15 -8.33 -10.70
CA LEU A 62 -2.47 -8.96 -10.72
C LEU A 62 -2.76 -9.36 -12.16
N GLU A 63 -2.79 -10.65 -12.42
CA GLU A 63 -3.09 -11.22 -13.72
C GLU A 63 -4.57 -11.60 -13.81
N ASP A 64 -5.23 -11.20 -14.89
CA ASP A 64 -6.45 -11.86 -15.31
C ASP A 64 -6.06 -13.05 -16.20
N THR A 65 -6.23 -14.25 -15.67
CA THR A 65 -5.82 -15.49 -16.35
C THR A 65 -6.67 -15.84 -17.58
N GLU A 66 -7.86 -15.23 -17.73
CA GLU A 66 -8.71 -15.42 -18.91
C GLU A 66 -8.27 -14.54 -20.07
N LEU A 67 -7.73 -13.37 -19.74
CA LEU A 67 -7.16 -12.43 -20.71
C LEU A 67 -5.66 -12.62 -20.90
N GLU A 68 -5.01 -13.42 -20.05
CA GLU A 68 -3.54 -13.58 -19.98
C GLU A 68 -2.82 -12.23 -19.89
N GLN A 69 -3.40 -11.29 -19.12
CA GLN A 69 -2.91 -9.91 -19.06
C GLN A 69 -2.72 -9.44 -17.63
N CYS A 70 -1.62 -8.69 -17.40
CA CYS A 70 -1.43 -7.93 -16.17
C CYS A 70 -2.40 -6.73 -16.14
N VAL A 71 -3.27 -6.70 -15.13
CA VAL A 71 -4.31 -5.69 -14.95
C VAL A 71 -4.11 -4.82 -13.71
N GLY A 72 -3.10 -5.11 -12.92
CA GLY A 72 -2.75 -4.32 -11.75
C GLY A 72 -1.35 -4.64 -11.23
N ILE A 73 -0.80 -3.72 -10.43
CA ILE A 73 0.51 -3.87 -9.82
C ILE A 73 0.49 -3.37 -8.38
N SER A 74 1.29 -3.98 -7.53
CA SER A 74 1.63 -3.48 -6.20
C SER A 74 3.06 -3.84 -5.83
N GLY A 75 3.67 -3.09 -4.91
CA GLY A 75 5.07 -3.28 -4.58
C GLY A 75 5.40 -3.16 -3.11
N ILE A 76 6.58 -3.68 -2.77
CA ILE A 76 7.26 -3.51 -1.48
C ILE A 76 8.72 -3.17 -1.77
N GLN A 77 9.22 -2.04 -1.25
CA GLN A 77 10.64 -1.77 -1.12
C GLN A 77 11.11 -2.36 0.22
N ALA A 78 12.12 -3.22 0.20
CA ALA A 78 12.57 -3.92 1.41
C ALA A 78 13.02 -2.95 2.50
N ARG A 79 13.90 -2.02 2.14
CA ARG A 79 14.38 -0.95 3.02
C ARG A 79 14.56 0.34 2.22
N VAL A 80 14.15 1.47 2.78
CA VAL A 80 14.40 2.78 2.18
C VAL A 80 15.55 3.48 2.89
N GLY A 81 16.19 4.43 2.23
CA GLY A 81 17.15 5.34 2.84
C GLY A 81 18.55 4.76 3.10
N LEU A 82 18.88 3.54 2.61
CA LEU A 82 20.19 2.92 2.79
C LEU A 82 21.18 3.30 1.70
N ASP A 83 20.74 3.28 0.43
CA ASP A 83 21.57 3.69 -0.71
C ASP A 83 21.41 5.18 -0.99
N GLU A 84 20.18 5.66 -1.02
CA GLU A 84 19.83 7.06 -1.18
C GLU A 84 19.01 7.52 0.02
N VAL A 85 19.30 8.72 0.54
CA VAL A 85 18.60 9.23 1.72
C VAL A 85 17.11 9.42 1.40
N PHE A 86 16.26 8.97 2.32
CA PHE A 86 14.81 9.10 2.24
C PHE A 86 14.35 10.22 3.19
N TYR A 87 13.73 11.25 2.64
CA TYR A 87 13.33 12.44 3.37
C TYR A 87 11.83 12.57 3.50
N ASN A 88 11.40 12.98 4.70
CA ASN A 88 10.04 13.41 5.02
C ASN A 88 10.09 14.72 5.81
N TYR A 89 8.99 15.44 5.90
CA TYR A 89 8.78 16.44 6.93
C TYR A 89 8.07 15.84 8.12
N ARG A 90 8.64 16.00 9.32
CA ARG A 90 7.99 15.68 10.57
C ARG A 90 7.19 16.89 11.06
N LEU A 91 5.90 16.70 11.32
CA LEU A 91 5.04 17.65 12.00
C LEU A 91 5.38 17.67 13.49
N SER A 92 5.70 18.83 14.00
CA SER A 92 6.08 19.07 15.40
C SER A 92 5.38 20.32 15.93
N VAL A 93 5.50 20.57 17.23
CA VAL A 93 4.95 21.77 17.88
C VAL A 93 6.05 22.40 18.74
N THR A 94 6.37 23.65 18.45
CA THR A 94 7.23 24.48 19.32
C THR A 94 6.34 25.26 20.29
N VAL A 95 6.71 25.23 21.58
CA VAL A 95 6.02 25.96 22.63
C VAL A 95 6.87 27.16 23.07
N ASN A 96 6.30 28.35 22.96
CA ASN A 96 6.90 29.59 23.44
C ASN A 96 6.06 30.12 24.62
N ALA A 97 6.68 30.28 25.78
CA ALA A 97 5.99 30.75 26.98
C ALA A 97 6.78 31.83 27.69
N SER A 98 6.08 32.88 28.16
CA SER A 98 6.62 33.88 29.06
C SER A 98 5.64 34.09 30.23
N ARG A 99 6.13 33.83 31.45
CA ARG A 99 5.32 34.04 32.66
C ARG A 99 5.03 35.53 32.92
N GLU A 100 6.00 36.40 32.64
CA GLU A 100 5.92 37.84 32.84
C GLU A 100 4.83 38.48 31.96
N LEU A 101 4.75 37.99 30.69
CA LEU A 101 3.76 38.50 29.72
C LEU A 101 2.46 37.71 29.71
N GLY A 102 2.35 36.65 30.51
CA GLY A 102 1.18 35.77 30.49
C GLY A 102 0.96 35.07 29.13
N VAL A 103 2.03 34.90 28.35
CA VAL A 103 1.96 34.34 26.99
C VAL A 103 2.32 32.86 27.01
N HIS A 104 1.49 32.03 26.34
CA HIS A 104 1.77 30.63 26.06
C HIS A 104 1.25 30.31 24.66
N VAL A 105 2.17 30.16 23.69
CA VAL A 105 1.82 29.92 22.27
C VAL A 105 2.38 28.58 21.83
N ARG A 106 1.53 27.76 21.20
CA ARG A 106 1.89 26.51 20.53
C ARG A 106 1.92 26.76 19.02
N THR A 107 3.10 26.64 18.42
CA THR A 107 3.30 26.91 17.00
C THR A 107 3.65 25.61 16.29
N PRO A 108 2.82 25.14 15.32
CA PRO A 108 3.15 23.96 14.53
C PRO A 108 4.33 24.27 13.59
N THR A 109 5.20 23.28 13.42
CA THR A 109 6.42 23.36 12.61
C THR A 109 6.63 22.10 11.78
N LEU A 110 7.34 22.22 10.64
CA LEU A 110 7.88 21.13 9.85
C LEU A 110 9.38 21.04 10.08
N HIS A 111 9.87 19.81 10.28
CA HIS A 111 11.29 19.50 10.39
C HIS A 111 11.66 18.48 9.33
N LEU A 112 12.67 18.77 8.51
CA LEU A 112 13.22 17.78 7.59
C LEU A 112 13.79 16.60 8.40
N SER A 113 13.37 15.41 8.05
CA SER A 113 13.69 14.16 8.76
C SER A 113 13.98 13.04 7.79
N ASN A 114 14.79 12.10 8.22
CA ASN A 114 15.07 10.82 7.56
C ASN A 114 14.75 9.63 8.48
N ASP A 115 13.77 9.79 9.37
CA ASP A 115 13.38 8.79 10.37
C ASP A 115 12.82 7.50 9.75
N MET A 116 12.46 7.51 8.46
CA MET A 116 12.02 6.30 7.74
C MET A 116 13.18 5.44 7.23
N THR A 117 14.43 5.87 7.40
CA THR A 117 15.61 5.07 7.05
C THR A 117 15.53 3.68 7.65
N ASP A 118 15.88 2.66 6.88
CA ASP A 118 15.84 1.24 7.26
C ASP A 118 14.43 0.69 7.56
N THR A 119 13.39 1.37 7.08
CA THR A 119 11.99 0.92 7.19
C THR A 119 11.51 0.38 5.84
N SER A 120 10.64 -0.64 5.85
CA SER A 120 10.03 -1.17 4.62
C SER A 120 8.91 -0.26 4.13
N GLU A 121 8.81 -0.09 2.80
CA GLU A 121 7.75 0.70 2.18
C GLU A 121 6.83 -0.16 1.32
N ILE A 122 5.51 -0.02 1.48
CA ILE A 122 4.54 -0.54 0.51
C ILE A 122 4.19 0.56 -0.49
N CYS A 123 4.40 0.27 -1.77
CA CYS A 123 4.34 1.25 -2.85
C CYS A 123 3.62 0.73 -4.09
N SER A 124 3.57 1.53 -5.14
CA SER A 124 3.23 1.13 -6.53
C SER A 124 1.86 0.46 -6.68
N LEU A 125 0.86 0.82 -5.86
CA LEU A 125 -0.48 0.26 -5.96
C LEU A 125 -1.25 0.92 -7.12
N LEU A 126 -1.44 0.18 -8.20
CA LEU A 126 -2.16 0.63 -9.39
C LEU A 126 -3.03 -0.51 -9.94
N LEU A 127 -4.26 -0.21 -10.32
CA LEU A 127 -5.21 -1.15 -10.89
C LEU A 127 -5.88 -0.52 -12.10
N SER A 128 -5.99 -1.26 -13.20
CA SER A 128 -6.67 -0.81 -14.41
C SER A 128 -8.13 -0.47 -14.12
N ASP A 129 -8.67 0.55 -14.78
CA ASP A 129 -10.04 1.03 -14.56
C ASP A 129 -11.08 -0.06 -14.83
N SER A 130 -10.83 -0.92 -15.82
CA SER A 130 -11.71 -2.04 -16.18
C SER A 130 -11.84 -3.11 -15.09
N HIS A 131 -10.88 -3.16 -14.16
CA HIS A 131 -10.84 -4.15 -13.08
C HIS A 131 -11.09 -3.54 -11.69
N ARG A 132 -11.50 -2.25 -11.62
CA ARG A 132 -11.90 -1.63 -10.35
C ARG A 132 -13.21 -2.21 -9.85
N GLY A 133 -13.28 -2.48 -8.56
CA GLY A 133 -14.42 -3.11 -7.90
C GLY A 133 -14.18 -4.59 -7.56
N GLY A 134 -15.23 -5.31 -7.16
CA GLY A 134 -15.17 -6.75 -6.88
C GLY A 134 -14.24 -7.21 -5.74
N GLY A 135 -13.48 -6.31 -5.12
CA GLY A 135 -12.44 -6.69 -4.14
C GLY A 135 -11.02 -6.78 -4.72
N ASN A 136 -10.84 -6.52 -6.03
CA ASN A 136 -9.56 -6.66 -6.71
C ASN A 136 -8.47 -5.76 -6.12
N GLY A 137 -8.83 -4.51 -5.77
CA GLY A 137 -7.92 -3.60 -5.09
C GLY A 137 -7.53 -4.08 -3.68
N LEU A 138 -8.43 -4.78 -2.97
CA LEU A 138 -8.12 -5.39 -1.68
C LEU A 138 -7.13 -6.55 -1.85
N LEU A 139 -7.39 -7.45 -2.80
CA LEU A 139 -6.49 -8.56 -3.12
C LEU A 139 -5.08 -8.03 -3.45
N LEU A 140 -5.01 -7.07 -4.37
CA LEU A 140 -3.75 -6.46 -4.81
C LEU A 140 -3.01 -5.71 -3.68
N SER A 141 -3.73 -5.07 -2.77
CA SER A 141 -3.15 -4.40 -1.62
C SER A 141 -2.68 -5.40 -0.55
N ARG A 142 -3.53 -6.40 -0.22
CA ARG A 142 -3.35 -7.30 0.93
C ARG A 142 -2.39 -8.44 0.67
N CYS A 143 -2.18 -8.86 -0.59
CA CYS A 143 -1.17 -9.87 -0.94
C CYS A 143 0.23 -9.50 -0.41
N ARG A 144 0.55 -8.19 -0.37
CA ARG A 144 1.82 -7.69 0.19
C ARG A 144 1.97 -8.02 1.66
N PHE A 145 0.89 -7.95 2.45
CA PHE A 145 0.92 -8.27 3.89
C PHE A 145 1.10 -9.77 4.13
N MET A 146 0.53 -10.61 3.28
CA MET A 146 0.79 -12.06 3.31
C MET A 146 2.25 -12.36 2.98
N PHE A 147 2.83 -11.66 2.01
CA PHE A 147 4.24 -11.81 1.64
C PHE A 147 5.17 -11.33 2.77
N LEU A 148 4.90 -10.14 3.34
CA LEU A 148 5.64 -9.59 4.49
C LEU A 148 5.64 -10.57 5.67
N ASP A 149 4.50 -11.18 5.98
CA ASP A 149 4.36 -12.14 7.09
C ASP A 149 5.11 -13.44 6.82
N HIS A 150 5.03 -13.95 5.60
CA HIS A 150 5.65 -15.23 5.24
C HIS A 150 7.19 -15.13 5.20
N PHE A 151 7.72 -13.98 4.76
CA PHE A 151 9.15 -13.76 4.51
C PHE A 151 9.73 -12.63 5.37
N ARG A 152 9.35 -12.56 6.64
CA ARG A 152 9.69 -11.48 7.61
C ARG A 152 11.17 -11.11 7.66
N LYS A 153 12.07 -12.06 7.43
CA LYS A 153 13.52 -11.85 7.50
C LYS A 153 14.05 -10.84 6.46
N HIS A 154 13.29 -10.62 5.39
CA HIS A 154 13.67 -9.69 4.32
C HIS A 154 13.22 -8.26 4.60
N PHE A 155 12.42 -8.02 5.64
CA PHE A 155 11.73 -6.76 5.87
C PHE A 155 12.00 -6.18 7.26
N SER A 156 11.70 -4.90 7.42
CA SER A 156 11.64 -4.25 8.73
C SER A 156 10.45 -4.74 9.54
N GLU A 157 10.54 -4.64 10.86
CA GLU A 157 9.39 -4.88 11.74
C GLU A 157 8.26 -3.86 11.51
N LYS A 158 8.62 -2.70 11.00
CA LYS A 158 7.70 -1.61 10.66
C LYS A 158 7.62 -1.45 9.14
N VAL A 159 6.41 -1.19 8.66
CA VAL A 159 6.13 -0.88 7.27
C VAL A 159 5.33 0.42 7.17
N PHE A 160 5.63 1.23 6.17
CA PHE A 160 4.93 2.48 5.92
C PHE A 160 4.47 2.60 4.46
N ALA A 161 3.62 3.57 4.21
CA ALA A 161 3.24 4.03 2.87
C ALA A 161 3.23 5.56 2.85
N GLU A 162 3.83 6.15 1.83
CA GLU A 162 3.59 7.54 1.47
C GLU A 162 2.32 7.62 0.63
N MET A 163 1.39 8.43 1.08
CA MET A 163 0.13 8.65 0.37
C MET A 163 0.25 9.95 -0.43
N ARG A 164 -0.04 9.89 -1.73
CA ARG A 164 -0.05 11.08 -2.57
C ARG A 164 -0.87 12.20 -1.93
N GLY A 165 -0.28 13.38 -1.80
CA GLY A 165 -0.91 14.59 -1.29
C GLY A 165 -1.75 15.32 -2.34
N VAL A 166 -2.23 16.49 -1.97
CA VAL A 166 -3.14 17.28 -2.82
C VAL A 166 -2.36 18.00 -3.93
N SER A 167 -2.74 17.73 -5.17
CA SER A 167 -2.30 18.46 -6.35
C SER A 167 -3.49 18.74 -7.27
N ASP A 168 -3.39 19.81 -8.06
CA ASP A 168 -4.43 20.16 -9.04
C ASP A 168 -4.32 19.34 -10.34
N LYS A 169 -5.19 19.63 -11.32
CA LYS A 169 -5.24 18.94 -12.62
C LYS A 169 -3.97 19.16 -13.45
N ASP A 170 -3.28 20.26 -13.23
CA ASP A 170 -2.04 20.61 -13.91
C ASP A 170 -0.82 20.02 -13.21
N GLY A 171 -1.02 19.36 -12.07
CA GLY A 171 0.00 18.75 -11.25
C GLY A 171 0.72 19.78 -10.37
N ARG A 172 0.06 20.87 -9.95
CA ARG A 172 0.62 21.85 -9.01
C ARG A 172 0.28 21.46 -7.59
N SER A 173 1.28 21.47 -6.72
CA SER A 173 1.10 21.25 -5.28
C SER A 173 1.16 22.59 -4.54
N PRO A 174 0.12 22.97 -3.75
CA PRO A 174 0.16 24.19 -2.95
C PRO A 174 1.33 24.24 -1.96
N LEU A 175 1.72 23.09 -1.39
CA LEU A 175 2.89 23.04 -0.51
C LEU A 175 4.17 23.30 -1.27
N TRP A 176 4.35 22.65 -2.44
CA TRP A 176 5.53 22.85 -3.27
C TRP A 176 5.67 24.30 -3.74
N ASP A 177 4.60 24.89 -4.22
CA ASP A 177 4.60 26.28 -4.68
C ASP A 177 4.96 27.28 -3.57
N ALA A 178 4.53 27.00 -2.33
CA ALA A 178 4.81 27.87 -1.20
C ALA A 178 6.20 27.64 -0.57
N LEU A 179 6.71 26.42 -0.62
CA LEU A 179 7.94 26.02 0.06
C LEU A 179 9.01 25.52 -0.89
N GLY A 180 8.81 24.39 -1.57
CA GLY A 180 9.83 23.76 -2.41
C GLY A 180 10.36 24.69 -3.49
N ARG A 181 9.48 25.37 -4.19
CA ARG A 181 9.83 26.28 -5.28
C ARG A 181 10.78 27.42 -4.85
N GLN A 182 10.73 27.82 -3.57
CA GLN A 182 11.62 28.87 -3.04
C GLN A 182 13.09 28.43 -2.97
N PHE A 183 13.32 27.11 -2.90
CA PHE A 183 14.66 26.54 -2.75
C PHE A 183 15.16 25.88 -4.03
N PHE A 184 14.28 25.39 -4.90
CA PHE A 184 14.66 24.59 -6.07
C PHE A 184 14.53 25.32 -7.41
N ASP A 185 13.80 26.44 -7.45
CA ASP A 185 13.49 27.20 -8.68
C ASP A 185 12.97 26.29 -9.82
N MET A 186 12.21 25.26 -9.46
CA MET A 186 11.58 24.35 -10.41
C MET A 186 10.14 24.04 -9.97
N ASP A 187 9.32 23.59 -10.92
CA ASP A 187 7.95 23.20 -10.60
C ASP A 187 7.88 21.79 -9.96
N PHE A 188 6.73 21.50 -9.32
CA PHE A 188 6.48 20.23 -8.63
C PHE A 188 6.69 19.03 -9.57
N THR A 189 6.19 19.08 -10.82
CA THR A 189 6.27 17.95 -11.75
C THR A 189 7.71 17.61 -12.11
N GLN A 190 8.58 18.64 -12.23
CA GLN A 190 10.01 18.45 -12.50
C GLN A 190 10.72 17.80 -11.30
N ALA A 191 10.48 18.31 -10.09
CA ALA A 191 11.08 17.77 -8.87
C ALA A 191 10.65 16.33 -8.61
N ASP A 192 9.37 16.06 -8.76
CA ASP A 192 8.74 14.75 -8.62
C ASP A 192 9.32 13.74 -9.64
N THR A 193 9.47 14.16 -10.91
CA THR A 193 10.09 13.35 -11.96
C THR A 193 11.55 13.02 -11.62
N LEU A 194 12.35 14.01 -11.21
CA LEU A 194 13.76 13.81 -10.84
C LEU A 194 13.90 12.84 -9.67
N SER A 195 13.03 12.96 -8.68
CA SER A 195 12.99 12.03 -7.54
C SER A 195 12.63 10.61 -7.97
N GLY A 196 11.65 10.46 -8.85
CA GLY A 196 11.24 9.17 -9.43
C GLY A 196 12.32 8.49 -10.26
N LEU A 197 13.24 9.28 -10.85
CA LEU A 197 14.41 8.80 -11.60
C LEU A 197 15.57 8.32 -10.68
N GLY A 198 15.44 8.45 -9.36
CA GLY A 198 16.48 8.07 -8.41
C GLY A 198 17.52 9.15 -8.13
N ASN A 199 17.35 10.35 -8.65
CA ASN A 199 18.26 11.46 -8.35
C ASN A 199 17.69 12.31 -7.20
N LYS A 200 18.03 11.93 -5.96
CA LYS A 200 17.57 12.60 -4.73
C LYS A 200 18.62 13.44 -4.03
N SER A 201 19.87 13.48 -4.54
CA SER A 201 20.98 14.23 -3.92
C SER A 201 20.65 15.72 -3.79
N PHE A 202 19.96 16.29 -4.79
CA PHE A 202 19.57 17.70 -4.79
C PHE A 202 18.65 18.07 -3.62
N ILE A 203 17.89 17.12 -3.07
CA ILE A 203 17.02 17.34 -1.91
C ILE A 203 17.87 17.67 -0.69
N ALA A 204 18.92 16.88 -0.45
CA ALA A 204 19.83 17.11 0.68
C ALA A 204 20.57 18.44 0.61
N GLU A 205 20.85 18.89 -0.61
CA GLU A 205 21.59 20.13 -0.86
C GLU A 205 20.72 21.37 -0.72
N LEU A 206 19.49 21.32 -1.24
CA LEU A 206 18.63 22.50 -1.42
C LEU A 206 17.52 22.63 -0.38
N MET A 207 17.05 21.54 0.25
CA MET A 207 15.98 21.62 1.24
C MET A 207 16.38 22.40 2.49
N PRO A 208 15.45 23.19 3.09
CA PRO A 208 15.72 23.95 4.30
C PRO A 208 16.05 23.02 5.48
N LYS A 209 17.19 23.28 6.11
CA LYS A 209 17.68 22.49 7.26
C LYS A 209 17.09 22.95 8.59
N PHE A 210 16.49 24.15 8.64
CA PHE A 210 15.88 24.71 9.85
C PHE A 210 14.37 24.47 9.89
N PRO A 211 13.76 24.48 11.09
CA PRO A 211 12.33 24.32 11.22
C PRO A 211 11.54 25.36 10.42
N ILE A 212 10.49 24.92 9.74
CA ILE A 212 9.56 25.77 9.01
C ILE A 212 8.34 25.97 9.90
N TYR A 213 8.06 27.23 10.24
CA TYR A 213 6.90 27.58 11.04
C TYR A 213 5.65 27.63 10.14
N LEU A 214 4.70 26.72 10.38
CA LEU A 214 3.50 26.61 9.54
C LEU A 214 2.70 27.92 9.42
N PRO A 215 2.53 28.74 10.50
CA PRO A 215 1.83 30.00 10.38
C PRO A 215 2.44 31.01 9.40
N MET A 216 3.69 30.81 8.99
CA MET A 216 4.35 31.65 7.99
C MET A 216 4.04 31.21 6.55
N LEU A 217 3.49 30.01 6.36
CA LEU A 217 3.06 29.52 5.04
C LEU A 217 1.68 30.10 4.69
N PRO A 218 1.38 30.26 3.39
CA PRO A 218 0.03 30.61 2.93
C PRO A 218 -1.02 29.60 3.41
N ASP A 219 -2.26 30.05 3.59
CA ASP A 219 -3.38 29.23 4.06
C ASP A 219 -3.61 27.99 3.17
N GLU A 220 -3.47 28.15 1.85
CA GLU A 220 -3.62 27.07 0.87
C GLU A 220 -2.59 25.96 1.08
N ALA A 221 -1.34 26.32 1.35
CA ALA A 221 -0.27 25.37 1.62
C ALA A 221 -0.50 24.64 2.96
N ARG A 222 -0.92 25.39 4.00
CA ARG A 222 -1.23 24.80 5.32
C ARG A 222 -2.39 23.82 5.26
N ALA A 223 -3.40 24.13 4.45
CA ALA A 223 -4.61 23.33 4.34
C ALA A 223 -4.39 21.94 3.72
N VAL A 224 -3.32 21.73 2.95
CA VAL A 224 -3.05 20.44 2.29
C VAL A 224 -2.07 19.54 3.04
N ILE A 225 -1.36 20.06 4.04
CA ILE A 225 -0.41 19.28 4.84
C ILE A 225 -1.13 18.16 5.58
N GLY A 226 -0.70 16.92 5.35
CA GLY A 226 -1.30 15.72 5.92
C GLY A 226 -2.61 15.30 5.27
N ARG A 227 -3.01 15.90 4.13
CA ARG A 227 -4.20 15.52 3.38
C ARG A 227 -3.84 14.65 2.19
N VAL A 228 -4.59 13.58 2.01
CA VAL A 228 -4.47 12.69 0.87
C VAL A 228 -5.24 13.24 -0.34
N HIS A 229 -4.73 12.99 -1.54
CA HIS A 229 -5.44 13.28 -2.80
C HIS A 229 -6.73 12.44 -2.89
N ASP A 230 -7.80 12.99 -3.45
CA ASP A 230 -9.12 12.33 -3.53
C ASP A 230 -9.05 10.95 -4.22
N ASN A 231 -8.28 10.83 -5.29
CA ASN A 231 -8.08 9.56 -5.99
C ASN A 231 -7.33 8.50 -5.16
N THR A 232 -6.57 8.92 -4.15
CA THR A 232 -5.79 8.04 -3.27
C THR A 232 -6.51 7.74 -1.96
N ALA A 233 -7.58 8.49 -1.63
CA ALA A 233 -8.37 8.28 -0.42
C ALA A 233 -8.90 6.84 -0.25
N PRO A 234 -9.33 6.11 -1.31
CA PRO A 234 -9.70 4.70 -1.17
C PRO A 234 -8.54 3.82 -0.71
N ALA A 235 -7.32 4.05 -1.22
CA ALA A 235 -6.13 3.30 -0.81
C ALA A 235 -5.78 3.57 0.66
N LEU A 236 -5.88 4.83 1.12
CA LEU A 236 -5.69 5.17 2.53
C LEU A 236 -6.70 4.43 3.43
N LYS A 237 -7.99 4.38 3.04
CA LYS A 237 -9.01 3.64 3.80
C LYS A 237 -8.70 2.15 3.89
N MET A 238 -8.19 1.54 2.80
CA MET A 238 -7.75 0.13 2.83
C MET A 238 -6.61 -0.09 3.84
N LEU A 239 -5.62 0.81 3.87
CA LEU A 239 -4.52 0.73 4.83
C LEU A 239 -4.98 0.97 6.27
N GLN A 240 -5.87 1.93 6.51
CA GLN A 240 -6.44 2.18 7.84
C GLN A 240 -7.22 0.97 8.37
N ALA A 241 -7.96 0.27 7.50
CA ALA A 241 -8.63 -0.98 7.85
C ALA A 241 -7.65 -2.11 8.22
N GLU A 242 -6.42 -2.06 7.73
CA GLU A 242 -5.33 -2.97 8.10
C GLU A 242 -4.59 -2.55 9.38
N GLY A 243 -4.88 -1.38 9.96
CA GLY A 243 -4.26 -0.87 11.17
C GLY A 243 -3.14 0.13 10.96
N PHE A 244 -2.97 0.65 9.73
CA PHE A 244 -2.03 1.74 9.48
C PHE A 244 -2.57 3.04 10.06
N ASN A 245 -1.67 3.81 10.67
CA ASN A 245 -1.99 5.09 11.29
C ASN A 245 -1.04 6.18 10.80
N PHE A 246 -1.53 7.42 10.75
CA PHE A 246 -0.72 8.58 10.47
C PHE A 246 0.33 8.76 11.59
N ASN A 247 1.60 8.84 11.22
CA ASN A 247 2.73 8.90 12.15
C ASN A 247 3.24 10.33 12.42
N GLY A 248 2.58 11.34 11.88
CA GLY A 248 3.00 12.74 11.98
C GLY A 248 4.07 13.14 10.97
N MET A 249 4.31 12.31 9.95
CA MET A 249 5.18 12.64 8.83
C MET A 249 4.40 12.88 7.56
N VAL A 250 4.93 13.75 6.72
CA VAL A 250 4.36 14.07 5.42
C VAL A 250 5.44 14.07 4.35
N ASP A 251 5.03 13.75 3.13
CA ASP A 251 5.88 13.87 1.95
C ASP A 251 6.42 15.27 1.78
N ILE A 252 7.68 15.39 1.32
CA ILE A 252 8.37 16.69 1.21
C ILE A 252 7.92 17.51 0.00
N PHE A 253 7.26 16.90 -0.98
CA PHE A 253 6.85 17.54 -2.24
C PHE A 253 5.41 18.04 -2.18
N ASP A 254 4.47 17.16 -1.82
CA ASP A 254 3.04 17.47 -1.86
C ASP A 254 2.35 17.52 -0.49
N GLY A 255 3.09 17.18 0.58
CA GLY A 255 2.56 17.17 1.95
C GLY A 255 1.62 16.02 2.25
N GLY A 256 1.57 15.01 1.39
CA GLY A 256 0.76 13.82 1.60
C GLY A 256 1.14 13.08 2.89
N PRO A 257 0.17 12.45 3.57
CA PRO A 257 0.44 11.80 4.86
C PRO A 257 1.24 10.51 4.68
N VAL A 258 2.20 10.28 5.58
CA VAL A 258 2.84 8.99 5.77
C VAL A 258 2.05 8.19 6.81
N VAL A 259 1.66 6.97 6.45
CA VAL A 259 0.98 6.05 7.37
C VAL A 259 1.84 4.82 7.61
N GLU A 260 1.85 4.31 8.85
CA GLU A 260 2.71 3.19 9.23
C GLU A 260 1.98 2.18 10.10
N ALA A 261 2.49 0.95 10.11
CA ALA A 261 2.07 -0.12 11.01
C ALA A 261 3.27 -1.02 11.35
N PHE A 262 3.25 -1.63 12.53
CA PHE A 262 4.09 -2.80 12.78
C PHE A 262 3.51 -4.01 12.05
N VAL A 263 4.35 -4.79 11.35
CA VAL A 263 3.90 -5.93 10.52
C VAL A 263 3.02 -6.89 11.31
N HIS A 264 3.39 -7.19 12.57
CA HIS A 264 2.60 -8.10 13.43
C HIS A 264 1.25 -7.53 13.87
N ASN A 265 1.01 -6.20 13.73
CA ASN A 265 -0.26 -5.55 14.07
C ASN A 265 -1.20 -5.43 12.85
N ILE A 266 -0.72 -5.69 11.65
CA ILE A 266 -1.54 -5.65 10.44
C ILE A 266 -2.64 -6.71 10.56
N ARG A 267 -3.90 -6.33 10.28
CA ARG A 267 -5.06 -7.22 10.38
C ARG A 267 -4.88 -8.50 9.55
N THR A 268 -4.51 -8.36 8.27
CA THR A 268 -4.28 -9.50 7.38
C THR A 268 -3.24 -10.47 7.96
N VAL A 269 -2.20 -9.95 8.62
CA VAL A 269 -1.17 -10.78 9.28
C VAL A 269 -1.73 -11.50 10.51
N ARG A 270 -2.44 -10.77 11.38
CA ARG A 270 -3.02 -11.34 12.61
C ARG A 270 -4.10 -12.39 12.37
N GLU A 271 -4.86 -12.23 11.29
CA GLU A 271 -5.96 -13.13 10.93
C GLU A 271 -5.52 -14.24 9.98
N SER A 272 -4.23 -14.27 9.57
CA SER A 272 -3.74 -15.32 8.69
C SER A 272 -3.56 -16.64 9.43
N THR A 273 -3.87 -17.74 8.74
CA THR A 273 -3.80 -19.11 9.26
C THR A 273 -3.28 -20.04 8.18
N ASP A 274 -2.57 -21.10 8.60
CA ASP A 274 -2.09 -22.13 7.68
C ASP A 274 -3.10 -23.25 7.53
N ARG A 275 -3.18 -23.85 6.33
CA ARG A 275 -4.04 -25.02 6.02
C ARG A 275 -3.32 -26.00 5.11
N ILE A 276 -3.72 -27.24 5.17
CA ILE A 276 -3.24 -28.29 4.26
C ILE A 276 -4.17 -28.37 3.06
N VAL A 277 -3.60 -28.41 1.88
CA VAL A 277 -4.33 -28.49 0.61
C VAL A 277 -4.93 -29.86 0.41
N MET A 278 -6.22 -29.88 0.08
CA MET A 278 -6.93 -31.02 -0.47
C MET A 278 -7.42 -30.65 -1.88
N ILE A 279 -7.20 -31.53 -2.87
CA ILE A 279 -7.64 -31.26 -4.24
C ILE A 279 -8.99 -31.96 -4.48
N ARG A 280 -9.97 -31.20 -4.94
CA ARG A 280 -11.27 -31.76 -5.37
C ARG A 280 -11.14 -32.25 -6.80
N SER A 281 -11.22 -33.57 -7.02
CA SER A 281 -11.33 -34.15 -8.37
C SER A 281 -12.67 -33.75 -8.97
N GLY A 282 -12.64 -33.11 -10.14
CA GLY A 282 -13.84 -32.67 -10.84
C GLY A 282 -14.70 -33.84 -11.34
N LYS A 283 -15.64 -34.31 -10.50
CA LYS A 283 -16.90 -35.01 -10.85
C LYS A 283 -17.78 -35.05 -9.62
N SER A 284 -18.41 -33.95 -9.23
CA SER A 284 -19.67 -34.06 -8.50
C SER A 284 -20.52 -32.82 -8.82
N ASN A 285 -21.63 -33.10 -9.52
CA ASN A 285 -22.78 -32.23 -9.65
C ASN A 285 -23.17 -31.67 -8.29
N ALA A 286 -23.58 -30.41 -8.27
CA ALA A 286 -24.26 -29.80 -7.15
C ALA A 286 -25.39 -30.72 -6.67
N SER A 287 -25.20 -31.36 -5.55
CA SER A 287 -26.16 -31.99 -4.65
C SER A 287 -25.56 -33.26 -4.01
N ALA A 288 -24.73 -33.09 -3.00
CA ALA A 288 -24.55 -34.09 -1.98
C ALA A 288 -24.55 -33.35 -0.65
N ALA A 289 -25.63 -33.52 0.09
CA ALA A 289 -25.78 -33.09 1.47
C ALA A 289 -24.57 -33.58 2.30
N GLN A 290 -23.83 -32.65 2.87
CA GLN A 290 -22.85 -32.96 3.93
C GLN A 290 -23.59 -33.51 5.15
N PRO A 291 -22.99 -34.41 5.94
CA PRO A 291 -23.51 -34.72 7.28
C PRO A 291 -23.49 -33.43 8.11
N ALA A 292 -24.67 -33.06 8.59
CA ALA A 292 -24.84 -31.99 9.54
C ALA A 292 -24.20 -32.44 10.87
N ASP A 293 -22.99 -31.92 11.15
CA ASP A 293 -22.47 -31.77 12.52
C ASP A 293 -21.06 -31.14 12.45
N SER A 294 -21.00 -29.85 12.15
CA SER A 294 -19.94 -28.93 12.57
C SER A 294 -20.42 -27.51 12.37
N PRO A 295 -20.42 -26.65 13.37
CA PRO A 295 -20.79 -25.25 13.21
C PRO A 295 -19.67 -24.50 12.50
N THR A 296 -19.69 -24.48 11.16
CA THR A 296 -18.92 -23.50 10.40
C THR A 296 -19.75 -22.22 10.32
N ASP A 297 -19.53 -21.35 11.27
CA ASP A 297 -20.09 -19.99 11.34
C ASP A 297 -19.45 -19.06 10.28
N SER A 298 -19.23 -19.56 9.05
CA SER A 298 -18.70 -18.76 7.95
C SER A 298 -19.87 -18.13 7.17
N PRO A 299 -20.00 -16.80 7.14
CA PRO A 299 -21.08 -16.13 6.41
C PRO A 299 -20.96 -16.48 4.92
N LYS A 300 -22.07 -16.97 4.33
CA LYS A 300 -22.15 -17.26 2.90
C LYS A 300 -21.77 -16.00 2.07
N GLY A 301 -20.82 -16.16 1.14
CA GLY A 301 -20.40 -15.09 0.23
C GLY A 301 -19.13 -14.35 0.64
N GLN A 302 -18.42 -14.78 1.70
CA GLN A 302 -17.08 -14.28 2.01
C GLN A 302 -16.02 -14.99 1.17
N GLU A 303 -15.00 -14.21 0.77
CA GLU A 303 -13.82 -14.72 0.08
C GLU A 303 -12.62 -14.69 1.01
N VAL A 304 -11.75 -15.68 0.88
CA VAL A 304 -10.46 -15.74 1.53
C VAL A 304 -9.34 -15.70 0.49
N MET A 305 -8.29 -15.00 0.80
CA MET A 305 -7.04 -15.04 0.04
C MET A 305 -6.29 -16.31 0.41
N VAL A 306 -5.70 -16.97 -0.59
CA VAL A 306 -4.86 -18.15 -0.43
C VAL A 306 -3.54 -17.89 -1.10
N CYS A 307 -2.43 -18.02 -0.38
CA CYS A 307 -1.10 -17.96 -0.97
C CYS A 307 -0.32 -19.26 -0.78
N ASN A 308 0.54 -19.55 -1.77
CA ASN A 308 1.54 -20.59 -1.64
C ASN A 308 2.71 -20.13 -0.74
N GLY A 309 3.63 -21.05 -0.41
CA GLY A 309 4.81 -20.76 0.42
C GLY A 309 6.08 -20.46 -0.40
N SER A 310 5.97 -20.25 -1.70
CA SER A 310 7.12 -20.04 -2.57
C SER A 310 7.60 -18.59 -2.53
N PHE A 311 8.88 -18.36 -2.29
CA PHE A 311 9.47 -17.02 -2.33
C PHE A 311 9.61 -16.52 -3.78
N GLN A 312 10.19 -17.34 -4.65
CA GLN A 312 10.47 -16.98 -6.04
C GLN A 312 9.20 -16.93 -6.91
N ASN A 313 8.27 -17.86 -6.63
CA ASN A 313 7.01 -18.01 -7.36
C ASN A 313 5.82 -17.76 -6.44
N PHE A 314 5.88 -16.68 -5.66
CA PHE A 314 4.79 -16.32 -4.77
C PHE A 314 3.50 -16.08 -5.55
N ARG A 315 2.42 -16.78 -5.16
CA ARG A 315 1.12 -16.69 -5.82
C ARG A 315 0.01 -16.52 -4.81
N VAL A 316 -0.95 -15.66 -5.14
CA VAL A 316 -2.16 -15.46 -4.32
C VAL A 316 -3.38 -15.39 -5.22
N THR A 317 -4.45 -16.06 -4.83
CA THR A 317 -5.78 -15.89 -5.43
C THR A 317 -6.84 -15.85 -4.34
N THR A 318 -8.11 -15.68 -4.71
CA THR A 318 -9.24 -15.77 -3.79
C THR A 318 -10.05 -17.02 -4.05
N VAL A 319 -10.57 -17.58 -2.97
CA VAL A 319 -11.53 -18.69 -3.01
C VAL A 319 -12.68 -18.41 -2.04
N PRO A 320 -13.87 -19.01 -2.27
CA PRO A 320 -14.97 -18.93 -1.30
C PRO A 320 -14.60 -19.49 0.06
N ALA A 321 -15.03 -18.84 1.13
CA ALA A 321 -14.72 -19.26 2.51
C ALA A 321 -15.27 -20.65 2.87
N ASP A 322 -16.28 -21.15 2.17
CA ASP A 322 -16.84 -22.50 2.34
C ASP A 322 -15.89 -23.62 1.89
N CYS A 323 -14.81 -23.27 1.18
CA CYS A 323 -13.73 -24.20 0.85
C CYS A 323 -12.80 -24.49 2.04
N VAL A 324 -12.88 -23.71 3.12
CA VAL A 324 -11.97 -23.75 4.28
C VAL A 324 -12.57 -24.59 5.39
N ASN A 325 -11.81 -25.56 5.90
CA ASN A 325 -12.11 -26.33 7.09
C ASN A 325 -11.11 -26.00 8.22
N ILE A 326 -11.24 -26.64 9.37
CA ILE A 326 -10.40 -26.39 10.56
C ILE A 326 -8.92 -26.50 10.24
N ASP A 327 -8.49 -27.60 9.59
CA ASP A 327 -7.08 -27.88 9.30
C ASP A 327 -6.76 -27.93 7.82
N THR A 328 -7.76 -27.91 6.96
CA THR A 328 -7.60 -28.12 5.50
C THR A 328 -8.31 -27.05 4.68
N ILE A 329 -7.90 -26.94 3.42
CA ILE A 329 -8.61 -26.19 2.39
C ILE A 329 -8.83 -27.07 1.17
N SER A 330 -10.04 -27.07 0.62
CA SER A 330 -10.39 -27.86 -0.57
C SER A 330 -10.31 -26.97 -1.80
N LEU A 331 -9.29 -27.15 -2.62
CA LEU A 331 -9.07 -26.40 -3.87
C LEU A 331 -9.52 -27.22 -5.10
N SER A 332 -10.06 -26.55 -6.11
CA SER A 332 -10.25 -27.16 -7.43
C SER A 332 -8.89 -27.31 -8.14
N GLU A 333 -8.79 -28.28 -9.05
CA GLU A 333 -7.56 -28.49 -9.85
C GLU A 333 -7.04 -27.21 -10.56
N PRO A 334 -7.90 -26.36 -11.18
CA PRO A 334 -7.44 -25.12 -11.80
C PRO A 334 -6.82 -24.15 -10.80
N VAL A 335 -7.41 -24.01 -9.58
CA VAL A 335 -6.90 -23.13 -8.53
C VAL A 335 -5.58 -23.67 -7.97
N ALA A 336 -5.49 -24.97 -7.69
CA ALA A 336 -4.26 -25.59 -7.21
C ALA A 336 -3.12 -25.43 -8.21
N ARG A 337 -3.40 -25.64 -9.51
CA ARG A 337 -2.44 -25.41 -10.60
C ARG A 337 -1.99 -23.96 -10.69
N ALA A 338 -2.92 -23.00 -10.57
CA ALA A 338 -2.60 -21.58 -10.61
C ALA A 338 -1.72 -21.15 -9.42
N LEU A 339 -1.95 -21.72 -8.24
CA LEU A 339 -1.14 -21.52 -7.05
C LEU A 339 0.17 -22.32 -7.03
N GLU A 340 0.36 -23.24 -7.98
CA GLU A 340 1.49 -24.19 -8.00
C GLU A 340 1.59 -25.00 -6.70
N VAL A 341 0.47 -25.59 -6.25
CA VAL A 341 0.39 -26.42 -5.06
C VAL A 341 -0.24 -27.78 -5.35
N GLU A 342 0.19 -28.79 -4.58
CA GLU A 342 -0.31 -30.15 -4.64
C GLU A 342 -1.07 -30.53 -3.35
N ALA A 343 -1.75 -31.68 -3.38
CA ALA A 343 -2.40 -32.22 -2.19
C ALA A 343 -1.37 -32.53 -1.10
N GLY A 344 -1.62 -32.05 0.11
CA GLY A 344 -0.69 -32.18 1.24
C GLY A 344 0.20 -30.97 1.47
N ASP A 345 0.29 -30.05 0.51
CA ASP A 345 1.05 -28.81 0.68
C ASP A 345 0.40 -27.90 1.73
N ARG A 346 1.23 -27.05 2.33
CA ARG A 346 0.79 -26.03 3.26
C ARG A 346 0.60 -24.70 2.53
N VAL A 347 -0.57 -24.09 2.70
CA VAL A 347 -0.90 -22.77 2.18
C VAL A 347 -1.32 -21.85 3.33
N ARG A 348 -1.10 -20.54 3.17
CA ARG A 348 -1.56 -19.54 4.12
C ARG A 348 -2.81 -18.85 3.61
N LEU A 349 -3.75 -18.64 4.51
CA LEU A 349 -5.04 -18.00 4.24
C LEU A 349 -5.18 -16.71 5.05
N ALA A 350 -5.88 -15.74 4.49
CA ALA A 350 -6.36 -14.57 5.21
C ALA A 350 -7.72 -14.12 4.65
N PRO A 351 -8.64 -13.59 5.48
CA PRO A 351 -9.91 -13.04 4.99
C PRO A 351 -9.68 -11.87 4.03
N LEU A 352 -10.36 -11.88 2.86
CA LEU A 352 -10.26 -10.77 1.90
C LEU A 352 -10.94 -9.49 2.43
N LYS A 353 -12.02 -9.61 3.20
CA LYS A 353 -12.76 -8.49 3.81
C LYS A 353 -12.86 -8.67 5.31
N ASP A 354 -13.03 -7.56 6.03
CA ASP A 354 -13.22 -7.59 7.48
C ASP A 354 -14.57 -8.24 7.82
N ALA A 355 -14.60 -9.08 8.85
CA ALA A 355 -15.81 -9.75 9.30
C ALA A 355 -16.93 -8.78 9.78
N GLY A 356 -16.63 -7.48 9.95
CA GLY A 356 -17.53 -6.44 10.48
C GLY A 356 -18.09 -5.43 9.49
N THR A 357 -17.67 -5.43 8.22
CA THR A 357 -18.13 -4.44 7.23
C THR A 357 -19.33 -4.94 6.42
N ASN A 358 -20.47 -5.10 7.10
CA ASN A 358 -21.75 -5.14 6.41
C ASN A 358 -22.19 -3.68 6.14
N PRO A 359 -22.29 -3.20 4.89
CA PRO A 359 -22.53 -1.78 4.58
C PRO A 359 -23.90 -1.24 5.01
N THR A 360 -24.73 -2.03 5.67
CA THR A 360 -26.09 -1.68 6.06
C THR A 360 -26.26 -1.08 7.46
N LYS A 361 -25.20 -0.93 8.28
CA LYS A 361 -25.32 -0.38 9.65
C LYS A 361 -24.63 0.97 9.93
N ALA A 362 -23.91 1.54 8.97
CA ALA A 362 -23.12 2.78 9.22
C ALA A 362 -23.87 4.10 9.01
N ASN A 363 -25.22 4.11 8.90
CA ASN A 363 -25.97 5.33 8.56
C ASN A 363 -27.04 5.74 9.58
N ARG A 364 -26.89 5.44 10.89
CA ARG A 364 -27.89 5.88 11.90
C ARG A 364 -27.37 6.63 13.12
N ASP A 365 -26.06 6.79 13.35
CA ASP A 365 -25.59 7.38 14.63
C ASP A 365 -24.71 8.65 14.52
N ASN A 366 -24.83 9.45 13.47
CA ASN A 366 -24.12 10.74 13.41
C ASN A 366 -25.06 11.93 13.19
N ASN A 367 -26.17 12.01 13.95
CA ASN A 367 -27.04 13.19 13.94
C ASN A 367 -27.43 13.66 15.35
N HIS A 368 -26.48 13.69 16.28
CA HIS A 368 -26.70 14.39 17.55
C HIS A 368 -25.35 14.73 18.20
N VAL A 369 -24.70 15.81 17.79
CA VAL A 369 -23.99 16.75 18.70
C VAL A 369 -23.78 18.05 17.93
N GLY A 370 -24.64 18.98 18.18
CA GLY A 370 -24.52 20.37 17.73
C GLY A 370 -25.61 21.24 18.32
N ARG A 371 -25.45 21.65 19.60
CA ARG A 371 -25.97 22.89 20.16
C ARG A 371 -25.75 22.96 21.66
N SER A 372 -25.10 24.00 22.04
CA SER A 372 -24.97 24.72 23.35
C SER A 372 -23.51 24.70 23.81
N SER A 373 -22.89 25.79 24.24
CA SER A 373 -23.50 27.04 24.75
C SER A 373 -22.43 28.16 24.73
N ARG A 374 -22.90 29.37 24.49
CA ARG A 374 -22.20 30.59 24.86
C ARG A 374 -22.10 30.68 26.39
N ALA A 375 -20.93 30.98 26.92
CA ALA A 375 -20.68 31.87 28.04
C ALA A 375 -19.17 32.10 28.15
#